data_8133b2e904520f50df78719999dd2124
#
_entry.id   8133b2e904520f50df78719999dd2124
#
_cell.length_a   1.000
_cell.length_b   1.000
_cell.length_c   1.000
_cell.angle_alpha   90.00
_cell.angle_beta   90.00
_cell.angle_gamma   90.00
#
_symmetry.space_group_name_H-M   'P 1'
#
loop_
_entity.id
_entity.type
_entity.pdbx_description
1 polymer ?
#
loop_
_entity_poly.entity_id
_entity_poly.type
_entity_poly.pdbx_seq_one_letter_code
_entity_poly.pdbx_strand_id
1 'polypeptide(L)'
;MSARVKPTAGIHSVRLLERSLRRHYESIPVAAHQYLVRFCDGPVLVTDDLGSLRVDVVVSDERSARHFQESFHSELDVRAIATTLDVSWSRGTAVPPPLR
;
A
#
# COMPACT_ATOMS: atom_id res chain seq x y z
N MET A 1 9.62 5.27 2.60
CA MET A 1 9.42 4.52 1.35
C MET A 1 7.97 4.59 0.93
N SER A 2 7.72 4.74 -0.34
CA SER A 2 6.35 4.74 -0.85
C SER A 2 6.24 3.89 -2.10
N ALA A 3 5.02 3.42 -2.36
CA ALA A 3 4.66 2.73 -3.58
C ALA A 3 3.49 3.44 -4.23
N ARG A 4 3.49 3.50 -5.55
CA ARG A 4 2.33 3.89 -6.32
C ARG A 4 1.79 2.66 -7.01
N VAL A 5 0.53 2.37 -6.77
CA VAL A 5 -0.16 1.20 -7.31
C VAL A 5 -1.18 1.69 -8.33
N LYS A 6 -0.99 1.30 -9.58
CA LYS A 6 -1.87 1.69 -10.69
C LYS A 6 -2.48 0.45 -11.34
N PRO A 7 -3.72 0.52 -11.80
CA PRO A 7 -4.30 -0.58 -12.55
C PRO A 7 -3.72 -0.65 -13.95
N THR A 8 -3.51 -1.87 -14.47
CA THR A 8 -3.07 -2.06 -15.85
C THR A 8 -4.25 -1.96 -16.83
N ALA A 9 -5.47 -2.20 -16.35
CA ALA A 9 -6.69 -2.11 -17.18
C ALA A 9 -7.88 -1.82 -16.28
N GLY A 10 -8.30 -0.55 -16.24
CA GLY A 10 -9.43 -0.12 -15.44
C GLY A 10 -9.14 -0.05 -13.94
N ILE A 11 -10.04 0.60 -13.20
CA ILE A 11 -9.86 0.92 -11.78
C ILE A 11 -10.27 -0.22 -10.84
N HIS A 12 -10.92 -1.25 -11.38
CA HIS A 12 -11.52 -2.32 -10.58
C HIS A 12 -10.50 -3.06 -9.70
N SER A 13 -9.31 -3.34 -10.21
CA SER A 13 -8.28 -4.07 -9.46
C SER A 13 -7.75 -3.27 -8.27
N VAL A 14 -7.66 -1.94 -8.40
CA VAL A 14 -7.28 -1.07 -7.29
C VAL A 14 -8.33 -1.12 -6.18
N ARG A 15 -9.60 -1.12 -6.55
CA ARG A 15 -10.70 -1.23 -5.57
C ARG A 15 -10.73 -2.61 -4.88
N LEU A 16 -10.39 -3.66 -5.62
CA LEU A 16 -10.25 -4.99 -5.02
C LEU A 16 -9.13 -5.04 -3.99
N LEU A 17 -8.00 -4.42 -4.29
CA LEU A 17 -6.89 -4.33 -3.35
C LEU A 17 -7.30 -3.57 -2.09
N GLU A 18 -7.93 -2.41 -2.22
CA GLU A 18 -8.40 -1.63 -1.07
C GLU A 18 -9.36 -2.44 -0.20
N ARG A 19 -10.33 -3.09 -0.83
CA ARG A 19 -11.29 -3.92 -0.11
C ARG A 19 -10.60 -5.05 0.65
N SER A 20 -9.62 -5.68 0.02
CA SER A 20 -8.85 -6.76 0.63
C SER A 20 -8.06 -6.25 1.85
N LEU A 21 -7.40 -5.11 1.73
CA LEU A 21 -6.64 -4.53 2.84
C LEU A 21 -7.55 -4.21 4.02
N ARG A 22 -8.70 -3.59 3.77
CA ARG A 22 -9.63 -3.23 4.84
C ARG A 22 -10.30 -4.45 5.49
N ARG A 23 -10.50 -5.51 4.71
CA ARG A 23 -11.19 -6.71 5.19
C ARG A 23 -10.28 -7.61 6.02
N HIS A 24 -9.01 -7.72 5.66
CA HIS A 24 -8.08 -8.68 6.25
C HIS A 24 -7.13 -8.09 7.28
N TYR A 25 -7.05 -6.76 7.37
CA TYR A 25 -6.15 -6.07 8.29
C TYR A 25 -6.89 -4.98 9.03
N GLU A 26 -6.41 -4.66 10.24
CA GLU A 26 -6.95 -3.52 10.98
C GLU A 26 -6.73 -2.24 10.19
N SER A 27 -7.76 -1.42 10.07
CA SER A 27 -7.66 -0.14 9.38
C SER A 27 -8.36 0.96 10.19
N ILE A 28 -7.76 2.16 10.15
CA ILE A 28 -8.26 3.33 10.86
C ILE A 28 -8.31 4.48 9.85
N PRO A 29 -9.50 5.07 9.60
CA PRO A 29 -9.57 6.24 8.73
C PRO A 29 -8.88 7.44 9.39
N VAL A 30 -8.09 8.19 8.62
CA VAL A 30 -7.38 9.38 9.13
C VAL A 30 -7.77 10.64 8.37
N ALA A 31 -8.26 10.53 7.14
CA ALA A 31 -8.74 11.64 6.34
C ALA A 31 -9.72 11.10 5.29
N ALA A 32 -10.29 11.99 4.46
CA ALA A 32 -11.34 11.62 3.51
C ALA A 32 -10.93 10.50 2.56
N HIS A 33 -9.67 10.48 2.13
CA HIS A 33 -9.17 9.47 1.18
C HIS A 33 -7.92 8.76 1.71
N GLN A 34 -7.74 8.75 3.02
CA GLN A 34 -6.59 8.14 3.66
C GLN A 34 -7.01 7.29 4.84
N TYR A 35 -6.31 6.16 5.01
CA TYR A 35 -6.49 5.30 6.17
C TYR A 35 -5.17 4.63 6.50
N LEU A 36 -5.00 4.31 7.79
CA LEU A 36 -3.86 3.51 8.25
C LEU A 36 -4.28 2.05 8.27
N VAL A 37 -3.39 1.19 7.79
CA VAL A 37 -3.56 -0.25 7.81
C VAL A 37 -2.40 -0.84 8.59
N ARG A 38 -2.71 -1.79 9.47
CA ARG A 38 -1.66 -2.52 10.17
C ARG A 38 -1.21 -3.68 9.30
N PHE A 39 -0.06 -3.54 8.66
CA PHE A 39 0.49 -4.54 7.75
C PHE A 39 1.98 -4.66 7.99
N CYS A 40 2.51 -5.90 7.99
CA CYS A 40 3.94 -6.16 8.18
C CYS A 40 4.45 -5.60 9.52
N ASP A 41 3.65 -5.78 10.59
CA ASP A 41 3.95 -5.38 11.96
C ASP A 41 4.08 -3.88 12.21
N GLY A 42 3.54 -3.07 11.31
CA GLY A 42 3.58 -1.63 11.49
C GLY A 42 2.46 -0.91 10.75
N PRO A 43 2.32 0.40 11.00
CA PRO A 43 1.31 1.20 10.31
C PRO A 43 1.76 1.50 8.88
N VAL A 44 0.81 1.41 7.96
CA VAL A 44 1.00 1.74 6.55
C VAL A 44 -0.09 2.74 6.19
N LEU A 45 0.30 3.87 5.61
CA LEU A 45 -0.67 4.87 5.17
C LEU A 45 -1.06 4.59 3.73
N VAL A 46 -2.34 4.39 3.51
CA VAL A 46 -2.90 4.18 2.18
C VAL A 46 -3.69 5.43 1.79
N THR A 47 -3.35 5.98 0.63
CA THR A 47 -4.03 7.16 0.09
C THR A 47 -4.70 6.77 -1.23
N ASP A 48 -5.99 7.02 -1.32
CA ASP A 48 -6.75 6.83 -2.56
C ASP A 48 -6.62 8.08 -3.43
N ASP A 49 -5.94 7.92 -4.55
CA ASP A 49 -5.62 9.02 -5.49
C ASP A 49 -6.46 8.91 -6.77
N LEU A 50 -7.74 8.64 -6.65
CA LEU A 50 -8.68 8.63 -7.79
C LEU A 50 -8.19 7.73 -8.94
N GLY A 51 -8.19 6.43 -8.70
CA GLY A 51 -7.81 5.45 -9.72
C GLY A 51 -6.41 4.86 -9.53
N SER A 52 -5.67 5.35 -8.57
CA SER A 52 -4.43 4.72 -8.11
C SER A 52 -4.37 4.76 -6.59
N LEU A 53 -3.48 3.98 -6.00
CA LEU A 53 -3.21 4.04 -4.57
C LEU A 53 -1.78 4.47 -4.33
N ARG A 54 -1.58 5.28 -3.32
CA ARG A 54 -0.27 5.55 -2.77
C ARG A 54 -0.15 4.83 -1.43
N VAL A 55 0.93 4.10 -1.26
CA VAL A 55 1.21 3.36 -0.02
C VAL A 55 2.49 3.90 0.57
N ASP A 56 2.43 4.44 1.78
CA ASP A 56 3.59 4.99 2.49
C ASP A 56 3.88 4.18 3.73
N VAL A 57 5.16 3.87 3.95
CA VAL A 57 5.61 3.10 5.10
C VAL A 57 6.94 3.64 5.58
N VAL A 58 7.16 3.61 6.89
CA VAL A 58 8.43 3.96 7.50
C VAL A 58 9.30 2.71 7.57
N VAL A 59 10.48 2.76 6.96
CA VAL A 59 11.44 1.66 7.01
C VAL A 59 12.76 2.18 7.59
N SER A 60 13.42 1.36 8.41
CA SER A 60 14.62 1.77 9.12
C SER A 60 15.92 1.50 8.34
N ASP A 61 15.89 0.52 7.44
CA ASP A 61 17.08 0.12 6.67
C ASP A 61 16.65 -0.61 5.38
N GLU A 62 17.65 -1.00 4.60
CA GLU A 62 17.43 -1.71 3.33
C GLU A 62 16.76 -3.06 3.54
N ARG A 63 17.09 -3.73 4.62
CA ARG A 63 16.51 -5.05 4.93
C ARG A 63 15.02 -4.95 5.20
N SER A 64 14.59 -4.00 6.02
CA SER A 64 13.18 -3.80 6.31
C SER A 64 12.42 -3.31 5.09
N ALA A 65 13.05 -2.47 4.26
CA ALA A 65 12.45 -2.04 2.99
C ALA A 65 12.18 -3.24 2.07
N ARG A 66 13.16 -4.12 1.90
CA ARG A 66 13.02 -5.31 1.07
C ARG A 66 11.97 -6.27 1.63
N HIS A 67 11.97 -6.46 2.93
CA HIS A 67 10.97 -7.31 3.59
C HIS A 67 9.56 -6.80 3.35
N PHE A 68 9.35 -5.49 3.46
CA PHE A 68 8.05 -4.88 3.19
C PHE A 68 7.65 -5.08 1.72
N GLN A 69 8.55 -4.83 0.78
CA GLN A 69 8.27 -5.00 -0.65
C GLN A 69 7.87 -6.45 -0.97
N GLU A 70 8.62 -7.41 -0.46
CA GLU A 70 8.32 -8.84 -0.68
C GLU A 70 6.97 -9.23 -0.07
N SER A 71 6.68 -8.76 1.14
CA SER A 71 5.41 -9.03 1.80
C SER A 71 4.23 -8.43 1.05
N PHE A 72 4.40 -7.22 0.51
CA PHE A 72 3.36 -6.54 -0.26
C PHE A 72 3.09 -7.29 -1.57
N HIS A 73 4.13 -7.67 -2.30
CA HIS A 73 3.97 -8.44 -3.54
C HIS A 73 3.36 -9.81 -3.28
N SER A 74 3.73 -10.46 -2.18
CA SER A 74 3.13 -11.71 -1.77
C SER A 74 1.63 -11.58 -1.50
N GLU A 75 1.22 -10.48 -0.89
CA GLU A 75 -0.20 -10.19 -0.65
C GLU A 75 -0.97 -10.06 -1.97
N LEU A 76 -0.38 -9.39 -2.96
CA LEU A 76 -1.00 -9.27 -4.28
C LEU A 76 -1.13 -10.63 -4.95
N ASP A 77 -0.10 -11.48 -4.84
CA ASP A 77 -0.13 -12.84 -5.41
C ASP A 77 -1.21 -13.71 -4.77
N VAL A 78 -1.32 -13.67 -3.45
CA VAL A 78 -2.33 -14.42 -2.71
C VAL A 78 -3.75 -14.02 -3.12
N ARG A 79 -3.96 -12.73 -3.43
CA ARG A 79 -5.26 -12.24 -3.87
C ARG A 79 -5.50 -12.39 -5.37
N ALA A 80 -4.50 -12.95 -6.09
CA ALA A 80 -4.58 -13.18 -7.54
C ALA A 80 -4.81 -11.90 -8.36
N ILE A 81 -4.30 -10.78 -7.88
CA ILE A 81 -4.45 -9.47 -8.55
C ILE A 81 -3.11 -8.87 -9.00
N ALA A 82 -2.00 -9.58 -8.79
CA ALA A 82 -0.66 -9.06 -9.13
C ALA A 82 -0.52 -8.69 -10.61
N THR A 83 -1.13 -9.46 -11.51
CA THR A 83 -1.06 -9.21 -12.96
C THR A 83 -1.92 -8.04 -13.42
N THR A 84 -2.83 -7.55 -12.58
CA THR A 84 -3.74 -6.45 -12.91
C THR A 84 -3.31 -5.13 -12.31
N LEU A 85 -2.18 -5.12 -11.61
CA LEU A 85 -1.64 -3.93 -10.94
C LEU A 85 -0.20 -3.71 -11.32
N ASP A 86 0.17 -2.43 -11.47
CA ASP A 86 1.53 -1.98 -11.67
C ASP A 86 1.98 -1.25 -10.41
N VAL A 87 3.08 -1.71 -9.80
CA VAL A 87 3.58 -1.17 -8.53
C VAL A 87 4.94 -0.54 -8.76
N SER A 88 5.05 0.75 -8.45
CA SER A 88 6.30 1.50 -8.55
C SER A 88 6.75 1.92 -7.16
N TRP A 89 8.00 1.62 -6.80
CA TRP A 89 8.56 1.92 -5.49
C TRP A 89 9.46 3.16 -5.54
N SER A 90 9.39 3.98 -4.49
CA SER A 90 10.24 5.15 -4.29
C SER A 90 10.79 5.16 -2.88
N ARG A 91 12.07 5.52 -2.75
CA ARG A 91 12.72 5.71 -1.46
C ARG A 91 13.14 7.17 -1.29
N GLY A 92 13.43 7.55 -0.05
CA GLY A 92 13.83 8.92 0.24
C GLY A 92 12.68 9.92 0.20
N THR A 93 11.43 9.44 0.13
CA THR A 93 10.25 10.31 0.21
C THR A 93 10.04 10.80 1.64
N ALA A 94 9.50 12.02 1.77
CA ALA A 94 9.16 12.55 3.09
C ALA A 94 8.08 11.69 3.76
N VAL A 95 8.23 11.49 5.07
CA VAL A 95 7.27 10.72 5.85
C VAL A 95 6.01 11.56 6.06
N PRO A 96 4.83 11.12 5.61
CA PRO A 96 3.59 11.87 5.82
C PRO A 96 3.22 11.99 7.30
N PRO A 97 2.52 13.08 7.71
CA PRO A 97 2.20 13.30 9.11
C PRO A 97 1.58 12.14 9.88
N PRO A 98 0.64 11.36 9.33
CA PRO A 98 0.08 10.23 10.07
C PRO A 98 1.07 9.15 10.47
N LEU A 99 2.25 9.12 9.85
CA LEU A 99 3.30 8.13 10.14
C LEU A 99 4.44 8.70 10.96
N ARG A 100 4.46 9.99 11.22
CA ARG A 100 5.51 10.64 12.01
C ARG A 100 5.36 10.36 13.49
#